data_56c2d019b8e04598e0a82c500ca3988a
#
_entry.id   56c2d019b8e04598e0a82c500ca3988a
#
_cell.length_a   1.000
_cell.length_b   1.000
_cell.length_c   1.000
_cell.angle_alpha   90.00
_cell.angle_beta   90.00
_cell.angle_gamma   90.00
#
_symmetry.space_group_name_H-M   'P 1'
#
loop_
_entity.id
_entity.type
_entity.pdbx_description
1 polymer ?
#
loop_
_entity_poly.entity_id
_entity_poly.type
_entity_poly.pdbx_seq_one_letter_code
_entity_poly.pdbx_strand_id
1 'polypeptide(L)'
;QKELKMNAGGRIVLDLLRWTRLDYSLSGIPRGLKSVAKNFGLTPLELDFANKDLLDYSIEEINDYVLSDVDATMYLFNHYFPQIQYIAETLCVPLATYVNAPSSYITKILQGRSLFEQGIVTLDRNKERHPTIFKADRGNYQAAHIELYSPGFHQKNVKIDFSAFYPSIAMALNLGPDTTQIVGYGDYSDKLEYIDDILYVPDNKVGKRLMVKIDQSRKSCLYKMCTEFTEMRKPYKLSSTKEDKSKSNALKIMVNTFYGANANPYITYGDMGVGITITAVARWLLLSAVDIIRARYGEDAVVYVHTDGINTNVDVDESWVVKRLRALLTHVVADAESNHISMDKDYFKEGVWLQVGNYVLRNEDGSLTK
;
A
#
# COMPACT_ATOMS: atom_id res chain seq x y z
N GLN A 1 2.83 -23.21 -8.64
CA GLN A 1 1.54 -23.86 -8.94
C GLN A 1 0.85 -23.05 -10.03
N LYS A 2 0.54 -23.67 -11.18
CA LYS A 2 -0.31 -23.05 -12.20
C LYS A 2 -1.71 -22.94 -11.62
N GLU A 3 -2.23 -21.71 -11.49
CA GLU A 3 -3.64 -21.49 -11.15
C GLU A 3 -4.52 -22.17 -12.20
N LEU A 4 -5.34 -23.10 -11.76
CA LEU A 4 -6.37 -23.71 -12.62
C LEU A 4 -7.42 -22.63 -12.89
N LYS A 5 -7.44 -22.11 -14.12
CA LYS A 5 -8.53 -21.24 -14.58
C LYS A 5 -9.74 -22.11 -14.86
N MET A 6 -10.69 -22.13 -13.94
CA MET A 6 -11.99 -22.75 -14.16
C MET A 6 -12.84 -21.84 -15.08
N ASN A 7 -13.31 -22.37 -16.17
CA ASN A 7 -14.27 -21.71 -17.05
C ASN A 7 -15.61 -22.46 -16.97
N ALA A 8 -16.57 -21.85 -16.30
CA ALA A 8 -17.93 -22.39 -16.19
C ALA A 8 -18.85 -21.64 -17.15
N GLY A 9 -18.96 -22.04 -18.38
CA GLY A 9 -19.67 -21.37 -19.49
C GLY A 9 -20.85 -20.49 -19.07
N GLY A 10 -20.77 -19.19 -19.37
CA GLY A 10 -21.77 -18.19 -19.02
C GLY A 10 -21.88 -17.80 -17.54
N ARG A 11 -21.00 -18.31 -16.66
CA ARG A 11 -20.94 -17.98 -15.23
C ARG A 11 -19.61 -17.34 -14.86
N ILE A 12 -19.62 -16.47 -13.83
CA ILE A 12 -18.41 -15.86 -13.28
C ILE A 12 -17.95 -16.74 -12.12
N VAL A 13 -16.70 -17.21 -12.18
CA VAL A 13 -16.05 -17.94 -11.10
C VAL A 13 -15.19 -16.96 -10.31
N LEU A 14 -15.47 -16.81 -9.02
CA LEU A 14 -14.72 -15.98 -8.08
C LEU A 14 -13.93 -16.87 -7.14
N ASP A 15 -12.60 -16.87 -7.26
CA ASP A 15 -11.71 -17.54 -6.32
C ASP A 15 -11.49 -16.66 -5.08
N LEU A 16 -12.15 -16.99 -3.97
CA LEU A 16 -12.05 -16.25 -2.71
C LEU A 16 -10.66 -16.35 -2.06
N LEU A 17 -9.92 -17.44 -2.28
CA LEU A 17 -8.55 -17.57 -1.77
C LEU A 17 -7.64 -16.44 -2.26
N ARG A 18 -7.83 -16.01 -3.51
CA ARG A 18 -7.11 -14.86 -4.06
C ARG A 18 -7.37 -13.59 -3.27
N TRP A 19 -8.62 -13.31 -2.93
CA TRP A 19 -9.02 -12.10 -2.21
C TRP A 19 -8.56 -12.12 -0.76
N THR A 20 -8.62 -13.27 -0.09
CA THR A 20 -8.04 -13.41 1.26
C THR A 20 -6.52 -13.19 1.28
N ARG A 21 -5.81 -13.54 0.20
CA ARG A 21 -4.36 -13.27 0.07
C ARG A 21 -4.03 -11.79 -0.09
N LEU A 22 -4.93 -11.02 -0.67
CA LEU A 22 -4.79 -9.57 -0.85
C LEU A 22 -5.24 -8.76 0.38
N ASP A 23 -5.88 -9.42 1.34
CA ASP A 23 -6.35 -8.80 2.57
C ASP A 23 -5.23 -8.75 3.61
N TYR A 24 -4.68 -7.57 3.82
CA TYR A 24 -3.61 -7.34 4.80
C TYR A 24 -4.08 -7.50 6.26
N SER A 25 -5.38 -7.35 6.54
CA SER A 25 -5.94 -7.58 7.89
C SER A 25 -5.78 -9.02 8.36
N LEU A 26 -5.58 -9.94 7.40
CA LEU A 26 -5.32 -11.35 7.66
C LEU A 26 -3.82 -11.67 7.72
N SER A 27 -2.93 -10.68 7.89
CA SER A 27 -1.49 -10.93 8.00
C SER A 27 -1.20 -11.88 9.17
N GLY A 28 -0.38 -12.92 8.93
CA GLY A 28 -0.08 -13.95 9.93
C GLY A 28 -1.16 -15.04 10.11
N ILE A 29 -2.33 -14.91 9.48
CA ILE A 29 -3.40 -15.92 9.51
C ILE A 29 -3.20 -16.95 8.38
N PRO A 30 -3.24 -18.25 8.64
CA PRO A 30 -3.27 -19.27 7.59
C PRO A 30 -4.45 -19.06 6.63
N ARG A 31 -4.21 -19.20 5.33
CA ARG A 31 -5.20 -18.85 4.28
C ARG A 31 -6.21 -19.97 3.97
N GLY A 32 -6.25 -21.02 4.77
CA GLY A 32 -7.31 -22.03 4.66
C GLY A 32 -8.68 -21.47 5.06
N LEU A 33 -9.75 -21.95 4.42
CA LEU A 33 -11.13 -21.49 4.63
C LEU A 33 -11.47 -21.34 6.11
N LYS A 34 -11.24 -22.40 6.90
CA LYS A 34 -11.60 -22.44 8.32
C LYS A 34 -10.79 -21.46 9.17
N SER A 35 -9.49 -21.32 8.91
CA SER A 35 -8.64 -20.36 9.62
C SER A 35 -9.09 -18.93 9.38
N VAL A 36 -9.42 -18.61 8.12
CA VAL A 36 -9.94 -17.30 7.75
C VAL A 36 -11.32 -17.05 8.35
N ALA A 37 -12.23 -18.05 8.27
CA ALA A 37 -13.58 -17.97 8.84
C ALA A 37 -13.54 -17.74 10.36
N LYS A 38 -12.68 -18.45 11.08
CA LYS A 38 -12.47 -18.26 12.54
C LYS A 38 -11.99 -16.83 12.86
N ASN A 39 -11.11 -16.26 12.05
CA ASN A 39 -10.65 -14.88 12.24
C ASN A 39 -11.79 -13.86 12.06
N PHE A 40 -12.81 -14.18 11.28
CA PHE A 40 -14.04 -13.38 11.14
C PHE A 40 -15.11 -13.72 12.19
N GLY A 41 -14.80 -14.53 13.21
CA GLY A 41 -15.70 -14.88 14.31
C GLY A 41 -16.67 -16.01 13.99
N LEU A 42 -16.47 -16.74 12.90
CA LEU A 42 -17.25 -17.94 12.59
C LEU A 42 -16.68 -19.17 13.32
N THR A 43 -17.51 -20.18 13.53
CA THR A 43 -17.15 -21.46 14.16
C THR A 43 -17.39 -22.62 13.18
N PRO A 44 -16.55 -22.73 12.11
CA PRO A 44 -16.74 -23.80 11.13
C PRO A 44 -16.49 -25.17 11.75
N LEU A 45 -17.29 -26.17 11.36
CA LEU A 45 -17.12 -27.55 11.81
C LEU A 45 -15.78 -28.12 11.29
N GLU A 46 -15.15 -28.94 12.11
CA GLU A 46 -13.94 -29.67 11.75
C GLU A 46 -14.18 -31.19 11.97
N LEU A 47 -13.74 -31.99 11.00
CA LEU A 47 -13.66 -33.41 11.10
C LEU A 47 -12.20 -33.84 11.33
N ASP A 48 -11.99 -34.88 12.10
CA ASP A 48 -10.66 -35.41 12.44
C ASP A 48 -10.15 -36.37 11.34
N PHE A 49 -9.77 -35.78 10.19
CA PHE A 49 -9.17 -36.54 9.08
C PHE A 49 -7.73 -37.00 9.35
N ALA A 50 -7.14 -36.63 10.50
CA ALA A 50 -5.83 -37.15 10.90
C ALA A 50 -5.91 -38.57 11.45
N ASN A 51 -7.04 -38.93 12.07
CA ASN A 51 -7.23 -40.21 12.76
C ASN A 51 -8.39 -41.03 12.19
N LYS A 52 -9.22 -40.49 11.30
CA LYS A 52 -10.39 -41.15 10.71
C LYS A 52 -10.46 -40.97 9.22
N ASP A 53 -10.86 -41.99 8.50
CA ASP A 53 -11.21 -41.90 7.09
C ASP A 53 -12.61 -41.31 6.86
N LEU A 54 -12.90 -40.83 5.68
CA LEU A 54 -14.21 -40.28 5.33
C LEU A 54 -15.34 -41.30 5.53
N LEU A 55 -15.05 -42.57 5.35
CA LEU A 55 -16.00 -43.70 5.52
C LEU A 55 -16.33 -44.02 7.00
N ASP A 56 -15.57 -43.48 7.93
CA ASP A 56 -15.80 -43.61 9.37
C ASP A 56 -16.84 -42.64 9.93
N TYR A 57 -17.30 -41.70 9.11
CA TYR A 57 -18.31 -40.72 9.46
C TYR A 57 -19.67 -41.07 8.89
N SER A 58 -20.73 -40.71 9.61
CA SER A 58 -22.09 -40.82 9.10
C SER A 58 -22.35 -39.82 7.96
N ILE A 59 -23.34 -40.09 7.12
CA ILE A 59 -23.77 -39.19 6.07
C ILE A 59 -24.20 -37.83 6.63
N GLU A 60 -24.83 -37.81 7.82
CA GLU A 60 -25.27 -36.63 8.54
C GLU A 60 -24.06 -35.77 8.94
N GLU A 61 -23.05 -36.35 9.58
CA GLU A 61 -21.81 -35.64 9.96
C GLU A 61 -21.10 -35.03 8.74
N ILE A 62 -21.03 -35.77 7.63
CA ILE A 62 -20.43 -35.25 6.37
C ILE A 62 -21.27 -34.11 5.79
N ASN A 63 -22.60 -34.23 5.79
CA ASN A 63 -23.48 -33.17 5.30
C ASN A 63 -23.34 -31.90 6.14
N ASP A 64 -23.33 -32.00 7.46
CA ASP A 64 -23.17 -30.85 8.37
C ASP A 64 -21.81 -30.18 8.16
N TYR A 65 -20.76 -30.98 7.98
CA TYR A 65 -19.43 -30.47 7.66
C TYR A 65 -19.41 -29.71 6.33
N VAL A 66 -19.99 -30.25 5.26
CA VAL A 66 -20.05 -29.61 3.95
C VAL A 66 -20.89 -28.33 4.00
N LEU A 67 -22.03 -28.35 4.67
CA LEU A 67 -22.89 -27.18 4.86
C LEU A 67 -22.14 -26.07 5.62
N SER A 68 -21.39 -26.43 6.67
CA SER A 68 -20.55 -25.48 7.40
C SER A 68 -19.47 -24.84 6.53
N ASP A 69 -18.85 -25.59 5.60
CA ASP A 69 -17.86 -25.05 4.67
C ASP A 69 -18.52 -24.14 3.59
N VAL A 70 -19.75 -24.50 3.15
CA VAL A 70 -20.55 -23.64 2.26
C VAL A 70 -20.92 -22.32 2.94
N ASP A 71 -21.39 -22.37 4.20
CA ASP A 71 -21.76 -21.17 4.98
C ASP A 71 -20.55 -20.24 5.19
N ALA A 72 -19.40 -20.81 5.55
CA ALA A 72 -18.15 -20.07 5.66
C ALA A 72 -17.75 -19.42 4.32
N THR A 73 -17.89 -20.14 3.21
CA THR A 73 -17.61 -19.63 1.87
C THR A 73 -18.56 -18.50 1.47
N MET A 74 -19.86 -18.65 1.75
CA MET A 74 -20.88 -17.62 1.49
C MET A 74 -20.65 -16.37 2.34
N TYR A 75 -20.23 -16.53 3.59
CA TYR A 75 -19.86 -15.39 4.43
C TYR A 75 -18.70 -14.59 3.81
N LEU A 76 -17.63 -15.28 3.41
CA LEU A 76 -16.48 -14.64 2.76
C LEU A 76 -16.85 -14.00 1.42
N PHE A 77 -17.72 -14.64 0.63
CA PHE A 77 -18.24 -14.05 -0.60
C PHE A 77 -18.97 -12.73 -0.28
N ASN A 78 -19.90 -12.73 0.66
CA ASN A 78 -20.64 -11.52 1.05
C ASN A 78 -19.74 -10.44 1.68
N HIS A 79 -18.58 -10.83 2.22
CA HIS A 79 -17.60 -9.89 2.75
C HIS A 79 -16.81 -9.19 1.63
N TYR A 80 -16.30 -9.92 0.63
CA TYR A 80 -15.42 -9.37 -0.40
C TYR A 80 -16.15 -8.87 -1.65
N PHE A 81 -17.27 -9.48 -2.00
CA PHE A 81 -17.97 -9.22 -3.27
C PHE A 81 -18.38 -7.75 -3.47
N PRO A 82 -18.94 -7.03 -2.47
CA PRO A 82 -19.31 -5.62 -2.65
C PRO A 82 -18.11 -4.75 -3.05
N GLN A 83 -16.94 -4.99 -2.48
CA GLN A 83 -15.73 -4.27 -2.83
C GLN A 83 -15.25 -4.61 -4.25
N ILE A 84 -15.29 -5.89 -4.63
CA ILE A 84 -14.90 -6.38 -5.96
C ILE A 84 -15.80 -5.78 -7.02
N GLN A 85 -17.09 -5.80 -6.80
CA GLN A 85 -18.09 -5.23 -7.69
C GLN A 85 -17.88 -3.73 -7.87
N TYR A 86 -17.73 -3.00 -6.78
CA TYR A 86 -17.51 -1.54 -6.82
C TYR A 86 -16.25 -1.15 -7.59
N ILE A 87 -15.16 -1.91 -7.45
CA ILE A 87 -13.94 -1.66 -8.24
C ILE A 87 -14.21 -1.91 -9.73
N ALA A 88 -14.86 -3.03 -10.09
CA ALA A 88 -15.17 -3.33 -11.50
C ALA A 88 -16.06 -2.25 -12.13
N GLU A 89 -17.06 -1.76 -11.42
CA GLU A 89 -17.95 -0.68 -11.82
C GLU A 89 -17.18 0.64 -11.99
N THR A 90 -16.35 1.02 -11.02
CA THR A 90 -15.51 2.24 -11.10
C THR A 90 -14.52 2.18 -12.26
N LEU A 91 -13.96 1.01 -12.55
CA LEU A 91 -13.10 0.79 -13.71
C LEU A 91 -13.88 0.73 -15.03
N CYS A 92 -15.21 0.66 -15.01
CA CYS A 92 -16.06 0.40 -16.17
C CYS A 92 -15.61 -0.85 -16.97
N VAL A 93 -15.31 -1.95 -16.27
CA VAL A 93 -14.91 -3.22 -16.88
C VAL A 93 -15.87 -4.33 -16.47
N PRO A 94 -16.09 -5.34 -17.34
CA PRO A 94 -16.90 -6.49 -16.98
C PRO A 94 -16.35 -7.20 -15.74
N LEU A 95 -17.22 -7.57 -14.80
CA LEU A 95 -16.83 -8.26 -13.56
C LEU A 95 -16.02 -9.53 -13.85
N ALA A 96 -16.42 -10.31 -14.85
CA ALA A 96 -15.68 -11.52 -15.30
C ALA A 96 -14.23 -11.22 -15.72
N THR A 97 -13.98 -10.06 -16.29
CA THR A 97 -12.62 -9.61 -16.63
C THR A 97 -11.84 -9.23 -15.38
N TYR A 98 -12.45 -8.45 -14.48
CA TYR A 98 -11.77 -7.95 -13.29
C TYR A 98 -11.39 -9.06 -12.30
N VAL A 99 -12.27 -10.01 -12.03
CA VAL A 99 -12.02 -11.10 -11.07
C VAL A 99 -10.87 -12.02 -11.49
N ASN A 100 -10.56 -12.08 -12.76
CA ASN A 100 -9.46 -12.88 -13.34
C ASN A 100 -8.21 -12.05 -13.65
N ALA A 101 -8.27 -10.72 -13.50
CA ALA A 101 -7.17 -9.83 -13.84
C ALA A 101 -6.15 -9.73 -12.70
N PRO A 102 -4.85 -9.51 -12.96
CA PRO A 102 -3.88 -9.25 -11.90
C PRO A 102 -4.20 -7.91 -11.19
N SER A 103 -3.72 -7.73 -9.96
CA SER A 103 -3.95 -6.48 -9.19
C SER A 103 -3.48 -5.21 -9.92
N SER A 104 -2.41 -5.31 -10.71
CA SER A 104 -1.91 -4.25 -11.59
C SER A 104 -2.87 -3.82 -12.70
N TYR A 105 -3.93 -4.60 -12.95
CA TYR A 105 -4.93 -4.26 -13.96
C TYR A 105 -5.67 -2.96 -13.66
N ILE A 106 -5.90 -2.66 -12.38
CA ILE A 106 -6.49 -1.39 -11.91
C ILE A 106 -5.68 -0.22 -12.48
N THR A 107 -4.37 -0.22 -12.21
CA THR A 107 -3.48 0.85 -12.66
C THR A 107 -3.38 0.91 -14.17
N LYS A 108 -3.29 -0.25 -14.84
CA LYS A 108 -3.26 -0.30 -16.31
C LYS A 108 -4.47 0.41 -16.93
N ILE A 109 -5.67 0.15 -16.44
CA ILE A 109 -6.89 0.77 -16.97
C ILE A 109 -6.93 2.26 -16.65
N LEU A 110 -6.69 2.62 -15.41
CA LEU A 110 -6.82 4.02 -14.97
C LEU A 110 -5.73 4.92 -15.57
N GLN A 111 -4.47 4.51 -15.51
CA GLN A 111 -3.38 5.28 -16.13
C GLN A 111 -3.56 5.37 -17.65
N GLY A 112 -3.88 4.25 -18.29
CA GLY A 112 -4.09 4.22 -19.74
C GLY A 112 -5.21 5.17 -20.16
N ARG A 113 -6.32 5.20 -19.42
CA ARG A 113 -7.44 6.13 -19.65
C ARG A 113 -7.01 7.58 -19.44
N SER A 114 -6.39 7.89 -18.32
CA SER A 114 -5.94 9.25 -18.01
C SER A 114 -4.91 9.78 -19.02
N LEU A 115 -4.00 8.94 -19.49
CA LEU A 115 -3.04 9.30 -20.53
C LEU A 115 -3.72 9.53 -21.89
N PHE A 116 -4.64 8.64 -22.25
CA PHE A 116 -5.40 8.75 -23.50
C PHE A 116 -6.26 10.03 -23.54
N GLU A 117 -6.94 10.38 -22.44
CA GLU A 117 -7.71 11.61 -22.32
C GLU A 117 -6.87 12.88 -22.45
N GLN A 118 -5.59 12.78 -22.13
CA GLN A 118 -4.62 13.86 -22.32
C GLN A 118 -3.96 13.87 -23.70
N GLY A 119 -4.32 12.94 -24.60
CA GLY A 119 -3.71 12.78 -25.91
C GLY A 119 -2.26 12.27 -25.85
N ILE A 120 -1.86 11.64 -24.73
CA ILE A 120 -0.50 11.17 -24.52
C ILE A 120 -0.37 9.73 -24.98
N VAL A 121 0.54 9.50 -25.92
CA VAL A 121 0.98 8.16 -26.33
C VAL A 121 2.27 7.84 -25.63
N THR A 122 2.31 6.72 -24.90
CA THR A 122 3.50 6.28 -24.17
C THR A 122 3.99 4.93 -24.72
N LEU A 123 5.25 4.60 -24.42
CA LEU A 123 5.78 3.28 -24.71
C LEU A 123 5.03 2.20 -23.91
N ASP A 124 4.86 1.06 -24.52
CA ASP A 124 4.08 -0.04 -23.94
C ASP A 124 4.73 -0.65 -22.69
N ARG A 125 6.06 -0.60 -22.60
CA ARG A 125 6.82 -1.23 -21.50
C ARG A 125 7.83 -0.28 -20.88
N ASN A 126 7.96 -0.38 -19.57
CA ASN A 126 8.89 0.41 -18.76
C ASN A 126 10.36 0.30 -19.21
N LYS A 127 10.79 -0.90 -19.60
CA LYS A 127 12.16 -1.17 -20.08
C LYS A 127 12.52 -0.40 -21.35
N GLU A 128 11.53 -0.09 -22.17
CA GLU A 128 11.71 0.64 -23.43
C GLU A 128 11.85 2.13 -23.16
N ARG A 129 11.24 2.62 -22.05
CA ARG A 129 11.37 4.00 -21.60
C ARG A 129 12.72 4.26 -20.91
N HIS A 130 13.16 3.31 -20.09
CA HIS A 130 14.31 3.45 -19.20
C HIS A 130 15.28 2.27 -19.32
N PRO A 131 15.89 2.06 -20.51
CA PRO A 131 16.73 0.89 -20.75
C PRO A 131 17.95 0.83 -19.84
N THR A 132 18.46 1.97 -19.37
CA THR A 132 19.61 2.04 -18.47
C THR A 132 19.23 1.56 -17.06
N ILE A 133 18.11 2.01 -16.53
CA ILE A 133 17.59 1.56 -15.23
C ILE A 133 17.26 0.06 -15.30
N PHE A 134 16.63 -0.37 -16.39
CA PHE A 134 16.26 -1.76 -16.58
C PHE A 134 17.46 -2.70 -16.68
N LYS A 135 18.54 -2.25 -17.28
CA LYS A 135 19.79 -3.02 -17.37
C LYS A 135 20.54 -3.08 -16.04
N ALA A 136 20.56 -1.97 -15.30
CA ALA A 136 21.31 -1.88 -14.05
C ALA A 136 20.63 -2.64 -12.91
N ASP A 137 19.28 -2.61 -12.82
CA ASP A 137 18.61 -2.98 -11.58
C ASP A 137 17.18 -3.47 -11.70
N ARG A 138 16.93 -4.55 -12.35
CA ARG A 138 15.59 -5.20 -12.42
C ARG A 138 14.89 -5.31 -11.05
N GLY A 139 14.39 -4.19 -10.51
CA GLY A 139 13.73 -4.12 -9.23
C GLY A 139 14.67 -4.10 -8.00
N ASN A 140 15.92 -3.77 -8.17
CA ASN A 140 16.92 -3.74 -7.10
C ASN A 140 17.15 -2.33 -6.54
N TYR A 141 16.11 -1.53 -6.43
CA TYR A 141 16.16 -0.24 -5.75
C TYR A 141 15.74 -0.38 -4.28
N GLN A 142 16.13 0.59 -3.47
CA GLN A 142 15.73 0.61 -2.06
C GLN A 142 14.27 1.06 -1.95
N ALA A 143 13.41 0.19 -1.45
CA ALA A 143 11.99 0.49 -1.28
C ALA A 143 11.72 1.25 0.03
N ALA A 144 11.22 0.57 1.05
CA ALA A 144 10.91 1.14 2.35
C ALA A 144 12.13 1.22 3.28
N HIS A 145 12.03 2.02 4.33
CA HIS A 145 12.95 1.98 5.47
C HIS A 145 12.26 1.34 6.67
N ILE A 146 12.97 0.44 7.33
CA ILE A 146 12.48 -0.25 8.53
C ILE A 146 13.65 -0.33 9.50
N GLU A 147 13.46 0.17 10.72
CA GLU A 147 14.50 0.17 11.74
C GLU A 147 13.91 0.12 13.15
N LEU A 148 14.54 -0.67 14.02
CA LEU A 148 14.23 -0.75 15.43
C LEU A 148 15.31 -0.03 16.22
N TYR A 149 14.97 1.09 16.83
CA TYR A 149 15.90 1.91 17.61
C TYR A 149 15.95 1.50 19.10
N SER A 150 14.80 1.14 19.66
CA SER A 150 14.71 0.82 21.10
C SER A 150 13.94 -0.49 21.32
N PRO A 151 14.63 -1.65 21.30
CA PRO A 151 13.99 -2.92 21.61
C PRO A 151 13.59 -2.98 23.10
N GLY A 152 12.59 -3.79 23.42
CA GLY A 152 12.12 -4.03 24.78
C GLY A 152 10.66 -3.63 24.99
N PHE A 153 10.31 -3.47 26.28
CA PHE A 153 8.96 -3.11 26.70
C PHE A 153 8.84 -1.59 26.89
N HIS A 154 7.76 -1.02 26.37
CA HIS A 154 7.40 0.39 26.50
C HIS A 154 5.99 0.54 27.04
N GLN A 155 5.85 1.22 28.19
CA GLN A 155 4.57 1.43 28.88
C GLN A 155 3.61 2.35 28.13
N LYS A 156 4.13 3.26 27.32
CA LYS A 156 3.35 4.17 26.48
C LYS A 156 3.80 3.99 25.05
N ASN A 157 2.84 3.94 24.17
CA ASN A 157 3.11 3.82 22.77
C ASN A 157 2.19 4.71 21.96
N VAL A 158 2.76 5.51 21.10
CA VAL A 158 2.04 6.34 20.15
C VAL A 158 2.57 6.00 18.77
N LYS A 159 1.69 5.63 17.88
CA LYS A 159 2.01 5.38 16.48
C LYS A 159 1.55 6.57 15.66
N ILE A 160 2.44 7.10 14.86
CA ILE A 160 2.17 8.18 13.91
C ILE A 160 2.39 7.60 12.52
N ASP A 161 1.36 7.60 11.67
CA ASP A 161 1.42 7.06 10.30
C ASP A 161 1.21 8.19 9.28
N PHE A 162 2.02 8.21 8.24
CA PHE A 162 1.75 9.07 7.09
C PHE A 162 0.47 8.63 6.38
N SER A 163 -0.46 9.55 6.18
CA SER A 163 -1.74 9.27 5.52
C SER A 163 -1.52 9.13 4.01
N ALA A 164 -1.87 7.95 3.45
CA ALA A 164 -1.70 7.64 2.02
C ALA A 164 -0.32 8.05 1.47
N PHE A 165 0.76 7.66 2.14
CA PHE A 165 2.10 8.23 2.01
C PHE A 165 2.61 8.34 0.56
N TYR A 166 2.65 7.23 -0.17
CA TYR A 166 3.15 7.23 -1.55
C TYR A 166 2.28 8.04 -2.52
N PRO A 167 0.94 7.94 -2.48
CA PRO A 167 0.06 8.84 -3.22
C PRO A 167 0.26 10.31 -2.87
N SER A 168 0.44 10.64 -1.59
CA SER A 168 0.67 12.01 -1.13
C SER A 168 1.96 12.59 -1.70
N ILE A 169 3.04 11.80 -1.77
CA ILE A 169 4.31 12.21 -2.39
C ILE A 169 4.13 12.41 -3.90
N ALA A 170 3.41 11.50 -4.57
CA ALA A 170 3.16 11.62 -6.00
C ALA A 170 2.39 12.90 -6.32
N MET A 171 1.41 13.28 -5.50
CA MET A 171 0.69 14.55 -5.63
C MET A 171 1.58 15.74 -5.27
N ALA A 172 2.29 15.69 -4.15
CA ALA A 172 3.12 16.79 -3.68
C ALA A 172 4.21 17.21 -4.67
N LEU A 173 4.79 16.26 -5.38
CA LEU A 173 5.84 16.50 -6.38
C LEU A 173 5.36 16.40 -7.82
N ASN A 174 4.07 16.23 -8.07
CA ASN A 174 3.49 16.05 -9.40
C ASN A 174 4.10 14.89 -10.20
N LEU A 175 4.45 13.78 -9.51
CA LEU A 175 5.07 12.62 -10.15
C LEU A 175 4.04 11.81 -10.95
N GLY A 176 4.44 11.41 -12.14
CA GLY A 176 3.66 10.53 -13.01
C GLY A 176 4.46 10.11 -14.23
N PRO A 177 4.10 9.01 -14.91
CA PRO A 177 4.82 8.54 -16.10
C PRO A 177 4.78 9.54 -17.26
N ASP A 178 3.91 10.53 -17.20
CA ASP A 178 3.72 11.60 -18.18
C ASP A 178 4.43 12.91 -17.81
N THR A 179 4.86 13.08 -16.57
CA THR A 179 5.52 14.31 -16.09
C THR A 179 6.93 14.06 -15.59
N THR A 180 7.32 12.82 -15.34
CA THR A 180 8.62 12.46 -14.76
C THR A 180 9.55 11.92 -15.83
N GLN A 181 10.74 12.47 -15.93
CA GLN A 181 11.80 12.02 -16.82
C GLN A 181 13.09 11.78 -16.05
N ILE A 182 13.66 10.58 -16.18
CA ILE A 182 15.00 10.30 -15.70
C ILE A 182 16.00 10.86 -16.70
N VAL A 183 16.88 11.72 -16.24
CA VAL A 183 17.92 12.36 -17.08
C VAL A 183 19.30 11.75 -16.87
N GLY A 184 19.50 10.96 -15.80
CA GLY A 184 20.76 10.26 -15.56
C GLY A 184 20.95 9.84 -14.11
N TYR A 185 22.21 9.58 -13.77
CA TYR A 185 22.67 9.30 -12.41
C TYR A 185 23.78 10.26 -12.03
N GLY A 186 23.70 10.82 -10.83
CA GLY A 186 24.75 11.64 -10.21
C GLY A 186 25.55 10.86 -9.17
N ASP A 187 26.57 11.50 -8.64
CA ASP A 187 27.38 10.96 -7.54
C ASP A 187 26.51 10.72 -6.32
N TYR A 188 26.87 9.70 -5.52
CA TYR A 188 26.11 9.37 -4.34
C TYR A 188 26.13 10.47 -3.28
N SER A 189 24.98 10.76 -2.74
CA SER A 189 24.75 11.55 -1.54
C SER A 189 23.44 11.05 -0.91
N ASP A 190 23.33 11.08 0.39
CA ASP A 190 22.12 10.76 1.16
C ASP A 190 21.10 11.91 1.17
N LYS A 191 21.48 13.08 0.61
CA LYS A 191 20.64 14.27 0.58
C LYS A 191 19.71 14.27 -0.62
N LEU A 192 18.46 14.65 -0.38
CA LEU A 192 17.54 15.07 -1.41
C LEU A 192 17.85 16.53 -1.77
N GLU A 193 18.13 16.80 -3.04
CA GLU A 193 18.49 18.14 -3.53
C GLU A 193 17.73 18.45 -4.83
N TYR A 194 17.39 19.73 -5.03
CA TYR A 194 16.79 20.22 -6.27
C TYR A 194 17.66 21.34 -6.83
N ILE A 195 18.34 21.09 -7.93
CA ILE A 195 19.33 21.97 -8.53
C ILE A 195 19.07 22.03 -10.04
N ASP A 196 18.96 23.22 -10.60
CA ASP A 196 18.76 23.46 -12.04
C ASP A 196 17.60 22.61 -12.63
N ASP A 197 16.45 22.65 -11.98
CA ASP A 197 15.23 21.90 -12.33
C ASP A 197 15.38 20.36 -12.30
N ILE A 198 16.41 19.86 -11.64
CA ILE A 198 16.66 18.44 -11.47
C ILE A 198 16.56 18.06 -9.99
N LEU A 199 15.71 17.10 -9.68
CA LEU A 199 15.62 16.46 -8.38
C LEU A 199 16.64 15.32 -8.30
N TYR A 200 17.60 15.43 -7.38
CA TYR A 200 18.59 14.41 -7.07
C TYR A 200 18.09 13.53 -5.94
N VAL A 201 17.79 12.28 -6.26
CA VAL A 201 17.10 11.34 -5.39
C VAL A 201 18.08 10.25 -4.95
N PRO A 202 18.37 10.09 -3.63
CA PRO A 202 19.28 9.06 -3.14
C PRO A 202 18.78 7.64 -3.42
N ASP A 203 19.64 6.78 -3.98
CA ASP A 203 19.41 5.34 -4.08
C ASP A 203 20.60 4.56 -3.52
N ASN A 204 20.48 4.15 -2.27
CA ASN A 204 21.56 3.49 -1.53
C ASN A 204 21.92 2.11 -2.09
N LYS A 205 21.01 1.41 -2.78
CA LYS A 205 21.31 0.10 -3.37
C LYS A 205 22.17 0.23 -4.63
N VAL A 206 21.97 1.28 -5.39
CA VAL A 206 22.74 1.56 -6.61
C VAL A 206 24.03 2.32 -6.27
N GLY A 207 24.11 2.94 -5.09
CA GLY A 207 25.23 3.77 -4.68
C GLY A 207 25.37 5.04 -5.54
N LYS A 208 24.23 5.58 -6.02
CA LYS A 208 24.14 6.78 -6.86
C LYS A 208 22.89 7.56 -6.52
N ARG A 209 22.79 8.78 -7.02
CA ARG A 209 21.54 9.53 -7.01
C ARG A 209 20.88 9.43 -8.39
N LEU A 210 19.60 9.17 -8.40
CA LEU A 210 18.80 9.29 -9.61
C LEU A 210 18.55 10.77 -9.89
N MET A 211 18.79 11.20 -11.11
CA MET A 211 18.54 12.57 -11.57
C MET A 211 17.19 12.61 -12.29
N VAL A 212 16.24 13.34 -11.73
CA VAL A 212 14.85 13.35 -12.18
C VAL A 212 14.42 14.77 -12.55
N LYS A 213 13.93 14.93 -13.75
CA LYS A 213 13.26 16.17 -14.18
C LYS A 213 11.74 15.95 -14.10
N ILE A 214 11.03 16.94 -13.52
CA ILE A 214 9.58 16.88 -13.33
C ILE A 214 8.93 18.03 -14.07
N ASP A 215 8.03 17.74 -15.00
CA ASP A 215 7.23 18.75 -15.70
C ASP A 215 6.12 19.27 -14.75
N GLN A 216 6.24 20.53 -14.34
CA GLN A 216 5.26 21.22 -13.49
C GLN A 216 4.22 22.01 -14.28
N SER A 217 4.33 22.07 -15.62
CA SER A 217 3.42 22.86 -16.48
C SER A 217 1.98 22.32 -16.52
N ARG A 218 1.81 21.06 -16.13
CA ARG A 218 0.51 20.34 -16.09
C ARG A 218 0.46 19.34 -14.96
N LYS A 219 -0.75 18.94 -14.53
CA LYS A 219 -0.90 17.89 -13.51
C LYS A 219 -0.71 16.51 -14.12
N SER A 220 0.08 15.68 -13.42
CA SER A 220 0.35 14.31 -13.82
C SER A 220 -0.92 13.44 -13.82
N CYS A 221 -0.90 12.34 -14.55
CA CYS A 221 -1.98 11.35 -14.50
C CYS A 221 -2.16 10.78 -13.09
N LEU A 222 -1.08 10.55 -12.34
CA LEU A 222 -1.16 10.08 -10.95
C LEU A 222 -1.77 11.13 -10.03
N TYR A 223 -1.38 12.40 -10.17
CA TYR A 223 -1.98 13.50 -9.41
C TYR A 223 -3.50 13.53 -9.57
N LYS A 224 -3.98 13.53 -10.82
CA LYS A 224 -5.41 13.55 -11.14
C LYS A 224 -6.14 12.36 -10.54
N MET A 225 -5.62 11.16 -10.73
CA MET A 225 -6.22 9.93 -10.24
C MET A 225 -6.24 9.86 -8.71
N CYS A 226 -5.12 10.20 -8.05
CA CYS A 226 -5.06 10.21 -6.57
C CYS A 226 -6.01 11.23 -5.98
N THR A 227 -6.12 12.42 -6.58
CA THR A 227 -7.05 13.46 -6.16
C THR A 227 -8.50 12.99 -6.31
N GLU A 228 -8.87 12.49 -7.49
CA GLU A 228 -10.23 12.01 -7.77
C GLU A 228 -10.67 10.94 -6.78
N PHE A 229 -9.90 9.87 -6.61
CA PHE A 229 -10.26 8.78 -5.71
C PHE A 229 -10.20 9.16 -4.23
N THR A 230 -9.34 10.09 -3.85
CA THR A 230 -9.32 10.63 -2.49
C THR A 230 -10.59 11.42 -2.20
N GLU A 231 -11.04 12.27 -3.14
CA GLU A 231 -12.31 13.01 -3.02
C GLU A 231 -13.50 12.06 -3.00
N MET A 232 -13.55 11.08 -3.90
CA MET A 232 -14.63 10.07 -3.92
C MET A 232 -14.70 9.27 -2.60
N ARG A 233 -13.58 9.09 -1.91
CA ARG A 233 -13.51 8.34 -0.67
C ARG A 233 -14.00 9.09 0.55
N LYS A 234 -13.92 10.42 0.56
CA LYS A 234 -14.26 11.26 1.74
C LYS A 234 -15.64 10.95 2.35
N PRO A 235 -16.76 10.90 1.58
CA PRO A 235 -18.07 10.61 2.15
C PRO A 235 -18.14 9.21 2.78
N TYR A 236 -17.48 8.23 2.19
CA TYR A 236 -17.50 6.84 2.68
C TYR A 236 -16.61 6.61 3.90
N LYS A 237 -15.53 7.40 4.06
CA LYS A 237 -14.63 7.28 5.22
C LYS A 237 -15.34 7.61 6.54
N LEU A 238 -16.31 8.51 6.51
CA LEU A 238 -17.06 8.96 7.69
C LEU A 238 -18.29 8.09 8.00
N SER A 239 -18.68 7.21 7.08
CA SER A 239 -19.85 6.36 7.24
C SER A 239 -19.56 5.12 8.08
N SER A 240 -20.57 4.71 8.87
CA SER A 240 -20.53 3.49 9.68
C SER A 240 -21.10 2.27 8.95
N THR A 241 -21.78 2.44 7.81
CA THR A 241 -22.43 1.34 7.08
C THR A 241 -21.40 0.36 6.50
N LYS A 242 -21.76 -0.92 6.45
CA LYS A 242 -20.88 -1.97 5.87
C LYS A 242 -20.60 -1.72 4.38
N GLU A 243 -21.60 -1.23 3.66
CA GLU A 243 -21.49 -0.93 2.23
C GLU A 243 -20.48 0.21 1.97
N ASP A 244 -20.60 1.32 2.69
CA ASP A 244 -19.70 2.46 2.53
C ASP A 244 -18.26 2.14 2.97
N LYS A 245 -18.11 1.32 4.01
CA LYS A 245 -16.78 0.79 4.39
C LYS A 245 -16.16 -0.02 3.25
N SER A 246 -16.95 -0.85 2.55
CA SER A 246 -16.49 -1.61 1.39
C SER A 246 -16.07 -0.68 0.24
N LYS A 247 -16.86 0.37 -0.06
CA LYS A 247 -16.51 1.39 -1.06
C LYS A 247 -15.24 2.16 -0.68
N SER A 248 -15.14 2.59 0.59
CA SER A 248 -13.95 3.26 1.11
C SER A 248 -12.68 2.40 0.98
N ASN A 249 -12.79 1.11 1.27
CA ASN A 249 -11.68 0.16 1.12
C ASN A 249 -11.32 -0.07 -0.35
N ALA A 250 -12.31 -0.19 -1.24
CA ALA A 250 -12.10 -0.30 -2.67
C ALA A 250 -11.27 0.88 -3.21
N LEU A 251 -11.69 2.11 -2.88
CA LEU A 251 -10.99 3.33 -3.30
C LEU A 251 -9.57 3.41 -2.71
N LYS A 252 -9.39 3.00 -1.44
CA LYS A 252 -8.05 2.92 -0.82
C LYS A 252 -7.12 1.95 -1.58
N ILE A 253 -7.65 0.78 -1.96
CA ILE A 253 -6.87 -0.20 -2.74
C ILE A 253 -6.50 0.39 -4.10
N MET A 254 -7.44 1.04 -4.79
CA MET A 254 -7.20 1.66 -6.09
C MET A 254 -6.07 2.68 -6.02
N VAL A 255 -6.11 3.59 -5.04
CA VAL A 255 -5.05 4.59 -4.84
C VAL A 255 -3.70 3.96 -4.51
N ASN A 256 -3.67 2.97 -3.61
CA ASN A 256 -2.41 2.36 -3.19
C ASN A 256 -1.77 1.46 -4.28
N THR A 257 -2.56 0.95 -5.22
CA THR A 257 -2.05 0.11 -6.31
C THR A 257 -1.13 0.88 -7.28
N PHE A 258 -1.29 2.20 -7.39
CA PHE A 258 -0.54 3.02 -8.34
C PHE A 258 0.97 2.99 -8.12
N TYR A 259 1.41 3.06 -6.86
CA TYR A 259 2.83 2.97 -6.55
C TYR A 259 3.42 1.63 -7.01
N GLY A 260 2.83 0.51 -6.57
CA GLY A 260 3.35 -0.82 -6.88
C GLY A 260 3.39 -1.11 -8.39
N ALA A 261 2.44 -0.58 -9.14
CA ALA A 261 2.42 -0.71 -10.58
C ALA A 261 3.52 0.12 -11.25
N ASN A 262 3.79 1.36 -10.81
CA ASN A 262 4.87 2.16 -11.36
C ASN A 262 6.25 1.60 -11.00
N ALA A 263 6.37 0.99 -9.83
CA ALA A 263 7.61 0.34 -9.38
C ALA A 263 7.90 -1.02 -10.06
N ASN A 264 7.01 -1.50 -10.91
CA ASN A 264 7.14 -2.80 -11.58
C ASN A 264 7.52 -2.62 -13.07
N PRO A 265 8.68 -3.15 -13.52
CA PRO A 265 9.16 -2.96 -14.89
C PRO A 265 8.33 -3.66 -15.96
N TYR A 266 7.40 -4.53 -15.58
CA TYR A 266 6.57 -5.31 -16.51
C TYR A 266 5.17 -4.75 -16.66
N ILE A 267 4.81 -3.68 -15.97
CA ILE A 267 3.50 -3.07 -16.04
C ILE A 267 3.43 -2.08 -17.22
N THR A 268 2.42 -2.25 -18.05
CA THR A 268 2.08 -1.29 -19.11
C THR A 268 1.72 0.06 -18.51
N TYR A 269 2.24 1.13 -19.09
CA TYR A 269 2.08 2.52 -18.64
C TYR A 269 2.71 2.86 -17.27
N GLY A 270 3.39 1.91 -16.61
CA GLY A 270 4.16 2.19 -15.42
C GLY A 270 5.47 2.91 -15.72
N ASP A 271 6.09 3.52 -14.71
CA ASP A 271 7.39 4.15 -14.81
C ASP A 271 8.23 3.91 -13.55
N MET A 272 9.32 3.14 -13.70
CA MET A 272 10.21 2.82 -12.58
C MET A 272 10.86 4.06 -11.96
N GLY A 273 11.12 5.09 -12.75
CA GLY A 273 11.66 6.35 -12.24
C GLY A 273 10.71 7.02 -11.26
N VAL A 274 9.42 6.99 -11.56
CA VAL A 274 8.37 7.44 -10.63
C VAL A 274 8.39 6.59 -9.35
N GLY A 275 8.42 5.27 -9.47
CA GLY A 275 8.43 4.36 -8.31
C GLY A 275 9.65 4.56 -7.41
N ILE A 276 10.85 4.67 -8.00
CA ILE A 276 12.11 4.92 -7.28
C ILE A 276 12.07 6.28 -6.58
N THR A 277 11.62 7.32 -7.28
CA THR A 277 11.53 8.67 -6.72
C THR A 277 10.58 8.72 -5.53
N ILE A 278 9.38 8.13 -5.66
CA ILE A 278 8.40 8.07 -4.55
C ILE A 278 9.02 7.43 -3.30
N THR A 279 9.68 6.27 -3.45
CA THR A 279 10.25 5.58 -2.27
C THR A 279 11.43 6.29 -1.66
N ALA A 280 12.28 6.91 -2.47
CA ALA A 280 13.42 7.65 -1.96
C ALA A 280 12.98 8.91 -1.20
N VAL A 281 12.01 9.66 -1.73
CA VAL A 281 11.42 10.82 -1.02
C VAL A 281 10.69 10.36 0.24
N ALA A 282 10.01 9.21 0.20
CA ALA A 282 9.37 8.63 1.38
C ALA A 282 10.38 8.32 2.49
N ARG A 283 11.48 7.66 2.17
CA ARG A 283 12.56 7.40 3.14
C ARG A 283 13.13 8.69 3.72
N TRP A 284 13.38 9.65 2.86
CA TRP A 284 13.91 10.95 3.29
C TRP A 284 12.92 11.68 4.23
N LEU A 285 11.63 11.72 3.91
CA LEU A 285 10.60 12.32 4.80
C LEU A 285 10.47 11.55 6.12
N LEU A 286 10.49 10.21 6.08
CA LEU A 286 10.41 9.37 7.28
C LEU A 286 11.60 9.62 8.21
N LEU A 287 12.82 9.60 7.70
CA LEU A 287 14.03 9.87 8.47
C LEU A 287 14.08 11.31 8.98
N SER A 288 13.67 12.28 8.16
CA SER A 288 13.52 13.68 8.61
C SER A 288 12.50 13.81 9.74
N ALA A 289 11.40 13.04 9.72
CA ALA A 289 10.44 13.02 10.81
C ALA A 289 11.06 12.45 12.09
N VAL A 290 11.87 11.38 11.98
CA VAL A 290 12.62 10.82 13.13
C VAL A 290 13.54 11.88 13.74
N ASP A 291 14.32 12.58 12.91
CA ASP A 291 15.24 13.63 13.40
C ASP A 291 14.49 14.79 14.05
N ILE A 292 13.38 15.23 13.47
CA ILE A 292 12.51 16.27 14.02
C ILE A 292 11.93 15.85 15.37
N ILE A 293 11.49 14.60 15.51
CA ILE A 293 10.95 14.08 16.77
C ILE A 293 12.05 14.00 17.83
N ARG A 294 13.20 13.43 17.50
CA ARG A 294 14.33 13.29 18.41
C ARG A 294 14.84 14.64 18.90
N ALA A 295 14.95 15.61 18.01
CA ALA A 295 15.39 16.96 18.36
C ALA A 295 14.48 17.65 19.39
N ARG A 296 13.19 17.33 19.44
CA ARG A 296 12.23 17.94 20.38
C ARG A 296 11.97 17.09 21.61
N TYR A 297 11.90 15.77 21.46
CA TYR A 297 11.42 14.85 22.50
C TYR A 297 12.54 13.97 23.08
N GLY A 298 13.75 14.05 22.56
CA GLY A 298 14.93 13.28 22.98
C GLY A 298 15.26 12.12 22.05
N GLU A 299 16.52 11.68 22.07
CA GLU A 299 17.04 10.63 21.18
C GLU A 299 16.29 9.30 21.33
N ASP A 300 15.85 8.95 22.52
CA ASP A 300 15.14 7.70 22.81
C ASP A 300 13.62 7.77 22.55
N ALA A 301 13.11 8.91 22.05
CA ALA A 301 11.67 9.10 21.83
C ALA A 301 11.11 8.17 20.72
N VAL A 302 11.93 7.83 19.72
CA VAL A 302 11.52 6.95 18.60
C VAL A 302 11.92 5.52 18.90
N VAL A 303 10.96 4.62 18.90
CA VAL A 303 11.14 3.20 19.20
C VAL A 303 11.36 2.37 17.93
N TYR A 304 10.50 2.57 16.93
CA TYR A 304 10.49 1.76 15.72
C TYR A 304 9.91 2.53 14.53
N VAL A 305 10.47 2.31 13.36
CA VAL A 305 9.92 2.83 12.09
C VAL A 305 9.67 1.70 11.12
N HIS A 306 8.59 1.82 10.34
CA HIS A 306 8.24 0.86 9.32
C HIS A 306 7.48 1.54 8.18
N THR A 307 8.15 1.72 7.05
CA THR A 307 7.60 2.25 5.78
C THR A 307 7.03 3.66 5.89
N ASP A 308 5.88 3.82 6.53
CA ASP A 308 5.10 5.05 6.70
C ASP A 308 4.78 5.35 8.16
N GLY A 309 5.08 4.42 9.07
CA GLY A 309 4.77 4.51 10.48
C GLY A 309 5.98 4.76 11.36
N ILE A 310 5.79 5.57 12.40
CA ILE A 310 6.76 5.87 13.45
C ILE A 310 6.11 5.54 14.79
N ASN A 311 6.71 4.62 15.55
CA ASN A 311 6.30 4.31 16.90
C ASN A 311 7.18 5.08 17.89
N THR A 312 6.56 5.75 18.85
CA THR A 312 7.23 6.55 19.87
C THR A 312 6.78 6.13 21.26
N ASN A 313 7.65 6.32 22.26
CA ASN A 313 7.33 6.11 23.69
C ASN A 313 6.83 7.38 24.38
N VAL A 314 6.64 8.45 23.63
CA VAL A 314 6.13 9.74 24.08
C VAL A 314 4.96 10.20 23.22
N ASP A 315 4.14 11.11 23.74
CA ASP A 315 3.06 11.72 22.96
C ASP A 315 3.62 12.83 22.08
N VAL A 316 3.71 12.56 20.81
CA VAL A 316 4.24 13.48 19.80
C VAL A 316 3.10 14.31 19.22
N ASP A 317 3.32 15.61 19.07
CA ASP A 317 2.43 16.51 18.32
C ASP A 317 2.66 16.31 16.83
N GLU A 318 1.83 15.46 16.20
CA GLU A 318 1.93 15.11 14.79
C GLU A 318 1.72 16.31 13.88
N SER A 319 0.86 17.25 14.28
CA SER A 319 0.59 18.46 13.52
C SER A 319 1.84 19.35 13.42
N TRP A 320 2.59 19.43 14.51
CA TRP A 320 3.87 20.15 14.52
C TRP A 320 4.93 19.46 13.66
N VAL A 321 5.01 18.11 13.71
CA VAL A 321 5.93 17.35 12.85
C VAL A 321 5.58 17.56 11.39
N VAL A 322 4.31 17.43 11.00
CA VAL A 322 3.82 17.64 9.63
C VAL A 322 4.16 19.05 9.15
N LYS A 323 3.95 20.08 9.98
CA LYS A 323 4.29 21.47 9.64
C LYS A 323 5.78 21.62 9.29
N ARG A 324 6.67 20.97 10.06
CA ARG A 324 8.11 20.98 9.80
C ARG A 324 8.50 20.24 8.54
N LEU A 325 7.90 19.07 8.30
CA LEU A 325 8.14 18.28 7.08
C LEU A 325 7.68 19.03 5.83
N ARG A 326 6.51 19.68 5.89
CA ARG A 326 6.00 20.50 4.77
C ARG A 326 6.95 21.66 4.45
N ALA A 327 7.43 22.36 5.49
CA ALA A 327 8.39 23.44 5.30
C ALA A 327 9.72 22.92 4.71
N LEU A 328 10.19 21.77 5.19
CA LEU A 328 11.41 21.14 4.67
C LEU A 328 11.26 20.72 3.19
N LEU A 329 10.14 20.09 2.85
CA LEU A 329 9.86 19.66 1.47
C LEU A 329 9.78 20.87 0.51
N THR A 330 9.07 21.93 0.92
CA THR A 330 8.98 23.17 0.12
C THR A 330 10.34 23.91 0.03
N HIS A 331 11.19 23.80 1.07
CA HIS A 331 12.54 24.35 1.01
C HIS A 331 13.42 23.64 -0.02
N VAL A 332 13.29 22.32 -0.14
CA VAL A 332 14.04 21.54 -1.13
C VAL A 332 13.43 21.66 -2.53
N VAL A 333 12.12 21.58 -2.66
CA VAL A 333 11.39 21.67 -3.94
C VAL A 333 10.36 22.79 -3.81
N ALA A 334 10.69 23.96 -4.33
CA ALA A 334 9.87 25.17 -4.14
C ALA A 334 8.43 25.02 -4.66
N ASP A 335 8.23 24.29 -5.75
CA ASP A 335 6.92 24.06 -6.38
C ASP A 335 6.16 22.86 -5.77
N ALA A 336 6.69 22.25 -4.69
CA ALA A 336 6.02 21.12 -4.06
C ALA A 336 4.70 21.54 -3.40
N GLU A 337 3.62 20.84 -3.73
CA GLU A 337 2.33 20.95 -3.03
C GLU A 337 2.35 20.19 -1.71
N SER A 338 3.18 20.66 -0.76
CA SER A 338 3.47 19.97 0.50
C SER A 338 2.24 19.77 1.41
N ASN A 339 1.13 20.48 1.15
CA ASN A 339 -0.15 20.31 1.85
C ASN A 339 -0.74 18.89 1.73
N HIS A 340 -0.32 18.10 0.72
CA HIS A 340 -0.70 16.69 0.60
C HIS A 340 -0.05 15.79 1.66
N ILE A 341 1.06 16.20 2.27
CA ILE A 341 1.71 15.44 3.34
C ILE A 341 0.92 15.62 4.65
N SER A 342 0.43 14.54 5.20
CA SER A 342 -0.30 14.50 6.47
C SER A 342 -0.01 13.22 7.24
N MET A 343 -0.27 13.23 8.55
CA MET A 343 -0.09 12.08 9.43
C MET A 343 -1.34 11.89 10.28
N ASP A 344 -1.68 10.64 10.55
CA ASP A 344 -2.68 10.22 11.53
C ASP A 344 -1.97 9.70 12.78
N LYS A 345 -2.65 9.67 13.94
CA LYS A 345 -2.06 9.23 15.21
C LYS A 345 -2.97 8.24 15.92
N ASP A 346 -2.38 7.12 16.36
CA ASP A 346 -3.02 6.09 17.17
C ASP A 346 -2.31 5.94 18.52
N TYR A 347 -3.09 5.63 19.57
CA TYR A 347 -2.59 5.41 20.91
C TYR A 347 -2.68 3.94 21.30
N PHE A 348 -1.62 3.44 21.95
CA PHE A 348 -1.56 2.10 22.51
C PHE A 348 -1.12 2.21 23.97
N LYS A 349 -1.70 1.36 24.82
CA LYS A 349 -1.41 1.33 26.25
C LYS A 349 0.04 0.93 26.52
N GLU A 350 0.53 -0.08 25.82
CA GLU A 350 1.88 -0.60 25.92
C GLU A 350 2.30 -1.35 24.66
N GLY A 351 3.59 -1.60 24.52
CA GLY A 351 4.14 -2.38 23.41
C GLY A 351 5.43 -3.09 23.75
N VAL A 352 5.69 -4.19 23.06
CA VAL A 352 6.93 -4.97 23.16
C VAL A 352 7.53 -5.14 21.77
N TRP A 353 8.78 -4.75 21.58
CA TRP A 353 9.55 -4.96 20.37
C TRP A 353 10.73 -5.89 20.64
N LEU A 354 10.77 -7.03 19.97
CA LEU A 354 11.84 -8.01 20.10
C LEU A 354 12.90 -7.82 19.00
N GLN A 355 12.42 -7.63 17.78
CA GLN A 355 13.26 -7.40 16.59
C GLN A 355 12.41 -6.75 15.49
N VAL A 356 13.06 -6.35 14.40
CA VAL A 356 12.38 -5.79 13.22
C VAL A 356 11.27 -6.75 12.76
N GLY A 357 10.05 -6.22 12.64
CA GLY A 357 8.86 -6.97 12.22
C GLY A 357 8.28 -7.94 13.29
N ASN A 358 8.88 -8.01 14.48
CA ASN A 358 8.39 -8.86 15.57
C ASN A 358 8.11 -8.03 16.81
N TYR A 359 6.86 -7.56 16.93
CA TYR A 359 6.36 -6.74 18.03
C TYR A 359 4.90 -7.02 18.31
N VAL A 360 4.43 -6.63 19.48
CA VAL A 360 3.01 -6.69 19.88
C VAL A 360 2.66 -5.38 20.58
N LEU A 361 1.52 -4.81 20.21
CA LEU A 361 0.93 -3.63 20.83
C LEU A 361 -0.34 -4.03 21.58
N ARG A 362 -0.59 -3.41 22.72
CA ARG A 362 -1.83 -3.56 23.46
C ARG A 362 -2.66 -2.29 23.32
N ASN A 363 -3.87 -2.43 22.84
CA ASN A 363 -4.85 -1.35 22.71
C ASN A 363 -5.38 -0.93 24.11
N GLU A 364 -6.03 0.22 24.18
CA GLU A 364 -6.68 0.72 25.42
C GLU A 364 -7.75 -0.24 25.95
N ASP A 365 -8.45 -0.98 25.08
CA ASP A 365 -9.44 -2.00 25.41
C ASP A 365 -8.83 -3.34 25.88
N GLY A 366 -7.49 -3.45 25.89
CA GLY A 366 -6.75 -4.65 26.28
C GLY A 366 -6.53 -5.66 25.14
N SER A 367 -7.10 -5.45 23.97
CA SER A 367 -6.85 -6.30 22.79
C SER A 367 -5.42 -6.14 22.29
N LEU A 368 -4.90 -7.17 21.62
CA LEU A 368 -3.55 -7.17 21.07
C LEU A 368 -3.58 -6.93 19.56
N THR A 369 -2.64 -6.08 19.10
CA THR A 369 -2.42 -5.77 17.68
C THR A 369 -0.94 -5.98 17.35
N LYS A 370 -0.67 -6.45 16.13
CA LYS A 370 0.67 -6.63 15.58
C LYS A 370 0.87 -5.73 14.38
#